data_528ffd74259ee6ccd3fa365cc7a6d4be
#
_entry.id   528ffd74259ee6ccd3fa365cc7a6d4be
#
_cell.length_a   1.000
_cell.length_b   1.000
_cell.length_c   1.000
_cell.angle_alpha   90.00
_cell.angle_beta   90.00
_cell.angle_gamma   90.00
#
_symmetry.space_group_name_H-M   'P 1'
#
loop_
_entity.id
_entity.type
_entity.pdbx_description
1 polymer ?
#
loop_
_entity_poly.entity_id
_entity_poly.type
_entity_poly.pdbx_seq_one_letter_code
_entity_poly.pdbx_strand_id
1 'polypeptide(L)' 'MQDDQERFATLLGRAALSVWGDMPRDIQEALFETAMKGNDGEREAFARLLHDRHPRTLHPPKPA' A
#
# COMPACT_ATOMS: atom_id res chain seq x y z
N MET A 1 -14.68 -2.48 20.41
CA MET A 1 -15.12 -2.31 19.56
C MET A 1 -14.58 -1.50 18.47
N GLN A 2 -14.95 -0.26 18.23
CA GLN A 2 -14.42 0.46 17.14
C GLN A 2 -12.95 0.70 17.27
N ASP A 3 -12.48 0.95 18.48
CA ASP A 3 -11.08 1.20 18.72
C ASP A 3 -10.25 0.00 18.34
N ASP A 4 -10.73 -1.20 18.66
CA ASP A 4 -10.02 -2.41 18.33
C ASP A 4 -9.98 -2.61 16.83
N GLN A 5 -11.07 -2.32 16.17
CA GLN A 5 -11.13 -2.49 14.73
C GLN A 5 -10.14 -1.57 14.04
N GLU A 6 -10.06 -0.33 14.46
CA GLU A 6 -9.15 0.60 13.84
C GLU A 6 -7.71 0.25 14.14
N ARG A 7 -7.46 -0.23 15.34
CA ARG A 7 -6.11 -0.63 15.70
C ARG A 7 -5.66 -1.80 14.84
N PHE A 8 -6.53 -2.79 14.67
CA PHE A 8 -6.19 -3.96 13.88
C PHE A 8 -6.08 -3.60 12.39
N ALA A 9 -6.92 -2.68 11.93
CA ALA A 9 -6.82 -2.23 10.54
C ALA A 9 -5.47 -1.55 10.31
N THR A 10 -4.99 -0.79 11.29
CA THR A 10 -3.69 -0.14 11.18
C THR A 10 -2.57 -1.19 11.13
N LEU A 11 -2.67 -2.20 11.97
CA LEU A 11 -1.66 -3.25 11.97
C LEU A 11 -1.65 -3.99 10.64
N LEU A 12 -2.82 -4.30 10.11
CA LEU A 12 -2.91 -4.98 8.85
C LEU A 12 -2.39 -4.10 7.72
N GLY A 13 -2.71 -2.82 7.77
CA GLY A 13 -2.23 -1.89 6.76
C GLY A 13 -0.73 -1.78 6.76
N ARG A 14 -0.12 -1.72 7.94
CA ARG A 14 1.33 -1.67 8.03
C ARG A 14 1.95 -2.95 7.48
N ALA A 15 1.34 -4.09 7.78
CA ALA A 15 1.85 -5.36 7.28
C ALA A 15 1.74 -5.41 5.76
N ALA A 16 0.64 -4.93 5.21
CA ALA A 16 0.45 -4.91 3.78
C ALA A 16 1.49 -4.03 3.10
N LEU A 17 1.78 -2.87 3.68
CA LEU A 17 2.78 -1.99 3.14
C LEU A 17 4.16 -2.65 3.17
N SER A 18 4.41 -3.41 4.24
CA SER A 18 5.69 -4.05 4.42
C SER A 18 5.96 -5.09 3.34
N VAL A 19 4.93 -5.78 2.87
CA VAL A 19 5.09 -6.83 1.87
C VAL A 19 4.57 -6.41 0.50
N TRP A 20 4.30 -5.12 0.33
CA TRP A 20 3.63 -4.63 -0.87
C TRP A 20 4.35 -5.08 -2.15
N GLY A 21 5.66 -4.94 -2.17
CA GLY A 21 6.40 -5.24 -3.36
C GLY A 21 6.44 -6.72 -3.71
N ASP A 22 6.08 -7.57 -2.74
CA ASP A 22 6.08 -9.01 -2.96
C ASP A 22 4.70 -9.52 -3.35
N MET A 23 3.68 -8.68 -3.37
CA MET A 23 2.36 -9.12 -3.71
C MET A 23 2.18 -9.18 -5.21
N PRO A 24 1.39 -10.14 -5.68
CA PRO A 24 1.05 -10.16 -7.10
C PRO A 24 0.33 -8.87 -7.50
N ARG A 25 0.52 -8.47 -8.73
CA ARG A 25 -0.03 -7.21 -9.20
C ARG A 25 -1.54 -7.13 -9.06
N ASP A 26 -2.24 -8.21 -9.36
CA ASP A 26 -3.70 -8.19 -9.26
C ASP A 26 -4.15 -7.98 -7.83
N ILE A 27 -3.41 -8.51 -6.85
CA ILE A 27 -3.74 -8.30 -5.46
C ILE A 27 -3.45 -6.85 -5.07
N GLN A 28 -2.34 -6.30 -5.54
CA GLN A 28 -2.03 -4.92 -5.27
C GLN A 28 -3.13 -4.00 -5.81
N GLU A 29 -3.59 -4.26 -7.00
CA GLU A 29 -4.62 -3.44 -7.60
C GLU A 29 -5.94 -3.57 -6.85
N ALA A 30 -6.30 -4.78 -6.46
CA ALA A 30 -7.53 -4.98 -5.74
C ALA A 30 -7.51 -4.27 -4.39
N LEU A 31 -6.38 -4.33 -3.70
CA LEU A 31 -6.26 -3.66 -2.42
C LEU A 31 -6.33 -2.15 -2.59
N PHE A 32 -5.65 -1.63 -3.59
CA PHE A 32 -5.65 -0.19 -3.82
C PHE A 32 -7.05 0.30 -4.13
N GLU A 33 -7.74 -0.37 -5.03
CA GLU A 33 -9.07 0.09 -5.40
C GLU A 33 -10.05 -0.06 -4.24
N THR A 34 -9.91 -1.10 -3.45
CA THR A 34 -10.76 -1.26 -2.29
C THR A 34 -10.52 -0.14 -1.28
N ALA A 35 -9.26 0.21 -1.08
CA ALA A 35 -8.92 1.27 -0.13
C ALA A 35 -9.42 2.63 -0.62
N MET A 36 -9.51 2.78 -1.94
CA MET A 36 -9.93 4.07 -2.48
C MET A 36 -11.43 4.28 -2.46
N LYS A 37 -12.21 3.25 -2.15
CA LYS A 37 -13.64 3.42 -2.10
C LYS A 37 -13.98 4.44 -1.03
N GLY A 38 -14.61 5.51 -1.43
CA GLY A 38 -14.96 6.58 -0.50
C GLY A 38 -13.78 7.49 -0.15
N ASN A 39 -12.62 7.25 -0.75
CA ASN A 39 -11.44 8.04 -0.44
C ASN A 39 -10.71 8.48 -1.70
N ASP A 40 -11.46 8.80 -2.75
CA ASP A 40 -10.86 9.13 -4.02
C ASP A 40 -9.92 10.33 -3.94
N GLY A 41 -10.15 11.21 -3.01
CA GLY A 41 -9.28 12.37 -2.87
C GLY A 41 -7.86 12.01 -2.46
N GLU A 42 -7.66 10.79 -1.95
CA GLU A 42 -6.34 10.36 -1.51
C GLU A 42 -5.62 9.51 -2.57
N ARG A 43 -6.25 9.32 -3.70
CA ARG A 43 -5.75 8.36 -4.68
C ARG A 43 -4.32 8.66 -5.11
N GLU A 44 -4.06 9.89 -5.44
CA GLU A 44 -2.74 10.23 -5.94
C GLU A 44 -1.67 10.11 -4.87
N ALA A 45 -1.96 10.61 -3.68
CA ALA A 45 -0.99 10.54 -2.59
C ALA A 45 -0.73 9.10 -2.19
N PHE A 46 -1.78 8.28 -2.16
CA PHE A 46 -1.63 6.90 -1.76
C PHE A 46 -0.88 6.12 -2.83
N ALA A 47 -1.16 6.38 -4.10
CA ALA A 47 -0.45 5.72 -5.18
C ALA A 47 1.04 6.05 -5.10
N ARG A 48 1.37 7.27 -4.77
CA ARG A 48 2.76 7.68 -4.65
C ARG A 48 3.45 6.94 -3.51
N LEU A 49 2.76 6.81 -2.39
CA LEU A 49 3.30 6.09 -1.24
C LEU A 49 3.60 4.63 -1.62
N LEU A 50 2.64 3.98 -2.31
CA LEU A 50 2.81 2.59 -2.66
C LEU A 50 3.93 2.41 -3.69
N HIS A 51 4.05 3.36 -4.60
CA HIS A 51 5.11 3.32 -5.57
C HIS A 51 6.48 3.36 -4.88
N ASP A 52 6.59 4.20 -3.88
CA ASP A 52 7.84 4.33 -3.14
C ASP A 52 8.17 3.08 -2.34
N ARG A 53 7.15 2.28 -2.01
CA ARG A 53 7.38 1.08 -1.23
C ARG A 53 7.68 -0.13 -2.09
N HIS A 54 7.60 0.01 -3.41
CA HIS A 54 7.86 -1.12 -4.29
C HIS A 54 9.37 -1.29 -4.43
N PRO A 55 9.90 -2.45 -4.17
CA PRO A 55 11.36 -2.62 -4.17
C PRO A 55 12.02 -2.22 -5.47
N ARG A 56 11.40 -2.52 -6.59
CA ARG A 56 11.99 -2.17 -7.83
C ARG A 56 12.04 -0.71 -8.03
N THR A 57 11.12 0.00 -7.43
CA THR A 57 11.11 1.42 -7.54
C THR A 57 12.12 2.04 -6.64
N LEU A 58 12.31 1.45 -5.48
CA LEU A 58 13.23 1.97 -4.53
C LEU A 58 14.67 1.75 -4.93
N HIS A 59 14.93 0.81 -5.83
CA HIS A 59 16.20 0.50 -6.16
C HIS A 59 16.75 1.35 -7.12
N PRO A 60 17.69 2.09 -6.85
CA PRO A 60 18.34 2.85 -7.82
C PRO A 60 19.15 1.89 -8.55
N PRO A 61 19.21 2.07 -9.62
CA PRO A 61 19.93 1.18 -10.37
C PRO A 61 21.34 1.28 -10.04
N LYS A 62 21.79 1.09 -9.71
CA LYS A 62 22.86 1.18 -9.41
C LYS A 62 23.71 1.12 -9.83
N PRO A 63 24.26 1.36 -9.93
CA PRO A 63 25.13 1.49 -10.37
C PRO A 63 26.04 0.99 -10.20
N ALA A 64 26.16 0.77 -10.28
CA ALA A 64 26.93 0.29 -10.07
C ALA A 64 27.36 0.40 -9.93
#